data_b0682d277496490829a27ddc9d698c03
#
_entry.id   b0682d277496490829a27ddc9d698c03
#
_cell.length_a   1.000
_cell.length_b   1.000
_cell.length_c   1.000
_cell.angle_alpha   90.00
_cell.angle_beta   90.00
_cell.angle_gamma   90.00
#
_symmetry.space_group_name_H-M   'P 1'
#
loop_
_entity.id
_entity.type
_entity.pdbx_description
1 polymer ?
#
loop_
_entity_poly.entity_id
_entity_poly.type
_entity_poly.pdbx_seq_one_letter_code
_entity_poly.pdbx_strand_id
1 'polypeptide(L)'
;VCDEQVNARDWPQLIAAMVNHMSPLRDTLFIEHTPIDSLDFASPVVGLGSKIGLDATVKWPAELVLSNSDQSDKTTELSLEALKACLSDEADVLDV
;
A
#
# COMPACT_ATOMS: atom_id res chain seq x y z
N VAL A 1 -9.80 -4.16 -3.24
CA VAL A 1 -11.04 -3.41 -3.46
C VAL A 1 -10.75 -2.21 -4.34
N CYS A 2 -11.57 -1.99 -5.34
CA CYS A 2 -11.44 -0.85 -6.26
C CYS A 2 -12.81 -0.25 -6.54
N ASP A 3 -12.83 0.95 -7.11
CA ASP A 3 -14.07 1.62 -7.47
C ASP A 3 -14.80 0.88 -8.61
N GLU A 4 -16.09 1.15 -8.74
CA GLU A 4 -16.94 0.46 -9.70
C GLU A 4 -16.54 0.69 -11.17
N GLN A 5 -15.86 1.80 -11.46
CA GLN A 5 -15.36 2.11 -12.79
C GLN A 5 -14.14 1.29 -13.18
N VAL A 6 -13.48 0.66 -12.23
CA VAL A 6 -12.27 -0.13 -12.46
C VAL A 6 -12.65 -1.59 -12.70
N ASN A 7 -12.20 -2.15 -13.81
CA ASN A 7 -12.38 -3.56 -14.07
C ASN A 7 -11.33 -4.37 -13.30
N ALA A 8 -11.76 -5.04 -12.23
CA ALA A 8 -10.86 -5.81 -11.37
C ALA A 8 -10.19 -7.00 -12.06
N ARG A 9 -10.69 -7.40 -13.22
CA ARG A 9 -10.09 -8.47 -14.03
C ARG A 9 -9.06 -7.95 -15.02
N ASP A 10 -8.95 -6.65 -15.17
CA ASP A 10 -7.98 -5.99 -16.05
C ASP A 10 -6.81 -5.53 -15.20
N TRP A 11 -5.68 -6.24 -15.27
CA TRP A 11 -4.50 -5.96 -14.47
C TRP A 11 -3.97 -4.53 -14.65
N PRO A 12 -3.83 -4.00 -15.87
CA PRO A 12 -3.38 -2.61 -16.04
C PRO A 12 -4.26 -1.59 -15.33
N GLN A 13 -5.59 -1.74 -15.41
CA GLN A 13 -6.53 -0.85 -14.72
C GLN A 13 -6.41 -0.99 -13.19
N LEU A 14 -6.30 -2.21 -12.70
CA LEU A 14 -6.19 -2.46 -11.28
C LEU A 14 -4.89 -1.89 -10.70
N ILE A 15 -3.77 -2.09 -11.39
CA ILE A 15 -2.47 -1.56 -10.98
C ILE A 15 -2.48 -0.03 -11.00
N ALA A 16 -3.10 0.58 -12.03
CA ALA A 16 -3.24 2.04 -12.10
C ALA A 16 -4.04 2.60 -10.92
N ALA A 17 -5.11 1.92 -10.54
CA ALA A 17 -5.90 2.31 -9.36
C ALA A 17 -5.08 2.21 -8.07
N MET A 18 -4.30 1.16 -7.91
CA MET A 18 -3.42 1.01 -6.75
C MET A 18 -2.36 2.09 -6.68
N VAL A 19 -1.73 2.40 -7.81
CA VAL A 19 -0.67 3.42 -7.88
C VAL A 19 -1.22 4.82 -7.59
N ASN A 20 -2.42 5.11 -8.07
CA ASN A 20 -3.00 6.44 -7.97
C ASN A 20 -3.72 6.72 -6.65
N HIS A 21 -4.25 5.70 -5.99
CA HIS A 21 -5.19 5.90 -4.88
C HIS A 21 -4.81 5.20 -3.58
N MET A 22 -3.84 4.31 -3.62
CA MET A 22 -3.51 3.49 -2.45
C MET A 22 -2.25 3.98 -1.76
N SER A 23 -2.36 4.24 -0.46
CA SER A 23 -1.21 4.41 0.42
C SER A 23 -0.99 3.09 1.16
N PRO A 24 0.18 2.45 1.05
CA PRO A 24 0.37 1.10 1.61
C PRO A 24 0.05 0.98 3.10
N LEU A 25 0.44 1.95 3.89
CA LEU A 25 0.19 1.88 5.33
C LEU A 25 -1.28 2.12 5.68
N ARG A 26 -1.91 3.11 5.04
CA ARG A 26 -3.30 3.48 5.31
C ARG A 26 -4.29 2.44 4.77
N ASP A 27 -4.00 1.90 3.59
CA ASP A 27 -4.98 1.16 2.78
C ASP A 27 -4.70 -0.34 2.71
N THR A 28 -3.84 -0.85 3.57
CA THR A 28 -3.52 -2.28 3.66
C THR A 28 -3.99 -2.83 5.00
N LEU A 29 -4.72 -3.93 4.94
CA LEU A 29 -5.21 -4.63 6.13
C LEU A 29 -4.67 -6.05 6.13
N PHE A 30 -4.08 -6.48 7.24
CA PHE A 30 -3.64 -7.85 7.45
C PHE A 30 -4.54 -8.51 8.49
N ILE A 31 -5.02 -9.72 8.19
CA ILE A 31 -5.79 -10.54 9.12
C ILE A 31 -5.01 -11.81 9.35
N GLU A 32 -4.53 -11.99 10.57
CA GLU A 32 -3.73 -13.14 10.96
C GLU A 32 -4.60 -14.27 11.47
N HIS A 33 -4.08 -15.48 11.43
CA HIS A 33 -4.69 -16.69 12.04
C HIS A 33 -6.10 -16.97 11.51
N THR A 34 -6.27 -16.93 10.19
CA THR A 34 -7.55 -17.26 9.55
C THR A 34 -7.54 -18.72 9.09
N PRO A 35 -8.70 -19.42 9.16
CA PRO A 35 -8.80 -20.74 8.58
C PRO A 35 -8.58 -20.70 7.08
N ILE A 36 -7.81 -21.65 6.57
CA ILE A 36 -7.53 -21.81 5.14
C ILE A 36 -7.79 -23.25 4.72
N ASP A 37 -7.93 -23.46 3.41
CA ASP A 37 -8.01 -24.80 2.83
C ASP A 37 -6.61 -25.30 2.42
N SER A 38 -6.58 -26.46 1.77
CA SER A 38 -5.33 -27.08 1.33
C SER A 38 -4.70 -26.40 0.11
N LEU A 39 -5.32 -25.37 -0.45
CA LEU A 39 -4.81 -24.68 -1.63
C LEU A 39 -3.81 -23.57 -1.29
N ASP A 40 -3.69 -23.19 -0.04
CA ASP A 40 -2.69 -22.21 0.40
C ASP A 40 -1.38 -22.93 0.75
N PHE A 41 -0.54 -23.13 -0.27
CA PHE A 41 0.73 -23.82 -0.11
C PHE A 41 1.81 -22.98 0.57
N ALA A 42 1.61 -21.67 0.63
CA ALA A 42 2.59 -20.76 1.23
C ALA A 42 2.47 -20.64 2.74
N SER A 43 1.37 -21.13 3.31
CA SER A 43 1.18 -21.06 4.75
C SER A 43 2.14 -21.98 5.49
N PRO A 44 2.81 -21.49 6.56
CA PRO A 44 3.72 -22.33 7.35
C PRO A 44 3.00 -23.35 8.25
N VAL A 45 1.71 -23.15 8.50
CA VAL A 45 0.90 -24.03 9.35
C VAL A 45 -0.29 -24.54 8.57
N VAL A 46 -0.50 -25.86 8.57
CA VAL A 46 -1.62 -26.48 7.84
C VAL A 46 -2.95 -26.02 8.43
N GLY A 47 -3.83 -25.56 7.57
CA GLY A 47 -5.18 -25.12 7.94
C GLY A 47 -5.26 -23.73 8.55
N LEU A 48 -4.14 -23.05 8.74
CA LEU A 48 -4.10 -21.72 9.35
C LEU A 48 -3.25 -20.79 8.51
N GLY A 49 -3.81 -19.69 8.08
CA GLY A 49 -3.12 -18.71 7.25
C GLY A 49 -3.46 -17.28 7.63
N SER A 50 -3.32 -16.41 6.66
CA SER A 50 -3.61 -14.98 6.82
C SER A 50 -4.26 -14.45 5.56
N LYS A 51 -4.84 -13.26 5.68
CA LYS A 51 -5.47 -12.56 4.55
C LYS A 51 -4.96 -11.14 4.49
N ILE A 52 -4.89 -10.61 3.28
CA ILE A 52 -4.54 -9.22 3.04
C ILE A 52 -5.70 -8.53 2.33
N GLY A 53 -6.05 -7.35 2.79
CA GLY A 53 -6.99 -6.47 2.12
C GLY A 53 -6.26 -5.25 1.59
N LEU A 54 -6.51 -4.91 0.34
CA LEU A 54 -5.94 -3.73 -0.31
C LEU A 54 -7.08 -2.83 -0.76
N ASP A 55 -7.05 -1.58 -0.34
CA ASP A 55 -8.06 -0.58 -0.69
C ASP A 55 -7.50 0.38 -1.73
N ALA A 56 -7.84 0.14 -2.99
CA ALA A 56 -7.41 0.97 -4.11
C ALA A 56 -8.52 1.94 -4.57
N THR A 57 -9.49 2.24 -3.71
CA THR A 57 -10.57 3.18 -4.02
C THR A 57 -10.10 4.62 -3.90
N VAL A 58 -10.77 5.52 -4.63
CA VAL A 58 -10.57 6.96 -4.49
C VAL A 58 -11.02 7.38 -3.08
N LYS A 59 -10.14 8.08 -2.35
CA LYS A 59 -10.45 8.48 -0.98
C LYS A 59 -11.25 9.77 -0.95
N TRP A 60 -12.20 9.82 -0.04
CA TRP A 60 -12.96 11.04 0.21
C TRP A 60 -12.06 12.08 0.88
N PRO A 61 -12.30 13.38 0.64
CA PRO A 61 -11.48 14.43 1.28
C PRO A 61 -11.42 14.33 2.81
N ALA A 62 -12.49 13.90 3.45
CA ALA A 62 -12.52 13.71 4.90
C ALA A 62 -11.53 12.61 5.36
N GLU A 63 -11.39 11.54 4.60
CA GLU A 63 -10.45 10.46 4.90
C GLU A 63 -9.00 10.94 4.79
N LEU A 64 -8.71 11.76 3.79
CA LEU A 64 -7.38 12.31 3.58
C LEU A 64 -6.97 13.28 4.68
N VAL A 65 -7.92 14.08 5.17
CA VAL A 65 -7.68 15.01 6.27
C VAL A 65 -7.38 14.26 7.57
N LEU A 66 -8.13 13.19 7.85
CA LEU A 66 -7.92 12.37 9.04
C LEU A 66 -6.55 11.66 9.00
N SER A 67 -6.12 11.19 7.84
CA SER A 67 -4.82 10.55 7.69
C SER A 67 -3.66 11.55 7.82
N ASN A 68 -3.86 12.78 7.44
CA ASN A 68 -2.86 13.84 7.55
C ASN A 68 -2.76 14.41 8.97
N SER A 69 -3.82 14.36 9.77
CA SER A 69 -3.82 14.88 11.14
C SER A 69 -2.96 14.02 12.08
N ASP A 70 -2.78 12.74 11.78
CA ASP A 70 -1.92 11.85 12.56
C ASP A 70 -0.44 12.00 12.21
N GLN A 71 -0.13 12.67 11.10
CA GLN A 71 1.24 12.97 10.69
C GLN A 71 1.51 14.45 10.93
N SER A 72 2.36 14.73 11.92
CA SER A 72 2.79 16.11 12.14
C SER A 72 3.55 16.61 10.90
N ASP A 73 3.45 17.90 10.60
CA ASP A 73 4.11 18.53 9.48
C ASP A 73 5.63 18.27 9.48
N LYS A 74 6.22 18.10 10.64
CA LYS A 74 7.63 17.77 10.81
C LYS A 74 8.01 16.42 10.22
N THR A 75 7.11 15.43 10.31
CA THR A 75 7.38 14.09 9.78
C THR A 75 7.38 14.10 8.25
N THR A 76 6.54 14.91 7.63
CA THR A 76 6.48 15.04 6.18
C THR A 76 7.73 15.71 5.62
N GLU A 77 8.22 16.76 6.28
CA GLU A 77 9.46 17.44 5.88
C GLU A 77 10.67 16.52 6.02
N LEU A 78 10.76 15.79 7.11
CA LEU A 78 11.85 14.83 7.34
C LEU A 78 11.83 13.70 6.30
N SER A 79 10.66 13.23 5.90
CA SER A 79 10.54 12.22 4.86
C SER A 79 10.99 12.71 3.50
N LEU A 80 10.68 13.96 3.15
CA LEU A 80 11.11 14.58 1.90
C LEU A 80 12.64 14.77 1.86
N GLU A 81 13.24 15.20 2.95
CA GLU A 81 14.69 15.34 3.05
C GLU A 81 15.39 13.98 2.98
N ALA A 82 14.86 12.98 3.65
CA ALA A 82 15.38 11.62 3.57
C ALA A 82 15.30 11.06 2.16
N LEU A 83 14.19 11.32 1.45
CA LEU A 83 14.04 10.93 0.06
C LEU A 83 15.03 11.62 -0.86
N LYS A 84 15.25 12.92 -0.66
CA LYS A 84 16.24 13.68 -1.43
C LYS A 84 17.66 13.17 -1.19
N ALA A 85 17.99 12.84 0.06
CA ALA A 85 19.28 12.26 0.40
C ALA A 85 19.47 10.89 -0.24
N CYS A 86 18.47 10.04 -0.22
CA CYS A 86 18.51 8.73 -0.89
C CYS A 86 18.68 8.86 -2.40
N LEU A 87 17.97 9.80 -3.02
CA LEU A 87 18.09 10.04 -4.45
C LEU A 87 19.47 10.58 -4.83
N SER A 88 20.08 11.42 -3.98
CA SER A 88 21.45 11.89 -4.18
C SER A 88 22.45 10.75 -4.11
N ASP A 89 22.30 9.86 -3.15
CA ASP A 89 23.17 8.69 -3.00
C ASP A 89 23.03 7.73 -4.19
N GLU A 90 21.81 7.50 -4.69
CA GLU A 90 21.59 6.70 -5.87
C GLU A 90 22.17 7.33 -7.13
N ALA A 91 22.09 8.66 -7.26
CA ALA A 91 22.69 9.37 -8.37
C ALA A 91 24.22 9.24 -8.35
N ASP A 92 24.84 9.31 -7.19
CA ASP A 92 26.29 9.11 -7.02
C ASP A 92 26.71 7.69 -7.38
N VAL A 93 25.90 6.68 -7.04
CA VAL A 93 26.18 5.28 -7.37
C VAL A 93 26.03 5.04 -8.88
N LEU A 94 25.08 5.69 -9.53
CA LEU A 94 24.86 5.54 -10.97
C LEU A 94 25.92 6.25 -11.82
N ASP A 95 26.58 7.26 -11.30
CA ASP A 95 27.66 8.00 -11.98
C ASP A 95 29.02 7.27 -11.93
N VAL A 96 29.09 6.21 -11.19
CA VAL A 96 30.26 5.36 -11.11
C VAL A 96 30.13 4.18 -12.08
#